data_ef11b29f956701aee1c28c9a1edd3ee0
#
_entry.id   ef11b29f956701aee1c28c9a1edd3ee0
#
_cell.length_a   1.000
_cell.length_b   1.000
_cell.length_c   1.000
_cell.angle_alpha   90.00
_cell.angle_beta   90.00
_cell.angle_gamma   90.00
#
_symmetry.space_group_name_H-M   'P 1'
#
loop_
_entity.id
_entity.type
_entity.pdbx_description
1 polymer ?
#
loop_
_entity_poly.entity_id
_entity_poly.type
_entity_poly.pdbx_seq_one_letter_code
_entity_poly.pdbx_strand_id
1 'polypeptide(L)'
;MSVFLHVTLEVHAAGLGRFLEGMEKTAVPFLEDQGWKLAGAFVQRTGRLGNVIDLWELDDFQHYDRALQAFMADDRFAAFAAMLAETVISETVVFADKASYAR
;
A
#
# COMPACT_ATOMS: atom_id res chain seq x y z
N MET A 1 -5.83 13.46 -15.11
CA MET A 1 -6.93 12.90 -14.29
C MET A 1 -6.38 11.78 -13.43
N SER A 2 -6.63 11.83 -12.12
CA SER A 2 -6.06 10.85 -11.19
C SER A 2 -6.96 9.63 -11.04
N VAL A 3 -6.36 8.50 -10.68
CA VAL A 3 -7.09 7.35 -10.18
C VAL A 3 -6.67 7.10 -8.73
N PHE A 4 -7.54 6.47 -7.97
CA PHE A 4 -7.28 6.19 -6.55
C PHE A 4 -7.17 4.68 -6.36
N LEU A 5 -6.14 4.30 -5.64
CA LEU A 5 -5.88 2.91 -5.31
C LEU A 5 -6.27 2.69 -3.85
N HIS A 6 -7.17 1.76 -3.62
CA HIS A 6 -7.61 1.37 -2.29
C HIS A 6 -7.04 -0.02 -2.01
N VAL A 7 -6.12 -0.10 -1.08
CA VAL A 7 -5.45 -1.35 -0.73
C VAL A 7 -5.87 -1.76 0.67
N THR A 8 -6.41 -2.96 0.81
CA THR A 8 -6.73 -3.52 2.13
C THR A 8 -5.85 -4.74 2.33
N LEU A 9 -5.09 -4.74 3.43
CA LEU A 9 -4.21 -5.84 3.78
C LEU A 9 -4.66 -6.45 5.10
N GLU A 10 -4.83 -7.76 5.10
CA GLU A 10 -5.06 -8.50 6.33
C GLU A 10 -3.69 -8.93 6.85
N VAL A 11 -3.33 -8.47 8.06
CA VAL A 11 -2.00 -8.66 8.64
C VAL A 11 -2.12 -9.46 9.93
N HIS A 12 -1.22 -10.43 10.14
CA HIS A 12 -1.14 -11.14 11.41
C HIS A 12 -0.87 -10.16 12.54
N ALA A 13 -1.57 -10.32 13.66
CA ALA A 13 -1.40 -9.43 14.80
C ALA A 13 0.04 -9.35 15.27
N ALA A 14 0.72 -10.51 15.34
CA ALA A 14 2.12 -10.57 15.77
C ALA A 14 3.09 -9.90 14.79
N GLY A 15 2.68 -9.74 13.54
CA GLY A 15 3.52 -9.13 12.49
C GLY A 15 3.19 -7.68 12.18
N LEU A 16 2.18 -7.11 12.84
CA LEU A 16 1.71 -5.77 12.49
C LEU A 16 2.79 -4.71 12.64
N GLY A 17 3.55 -4.74 13.73
CA GLY A 17 4.64 -3.78 13.94
C GLY A 17 5.70 -3.83 12.85
N ARG A 18 6.11 -5.04 12.45
CA ARG A 18 7.07 -5.23 11.36
C ARG A 18 6.51 -4.74 10.03
N PHE A 19 5.24 -5.03 9.78
CA PHE A 19 4.58 -4.58 8.55
C PHE A 19 4.55 -3.05 8.48
N LEU A 20 4.11 -2.39 9.54
CA LEU A 20 4.03 -0.93 9.59
C LEU A 20 5.41 -0.29 9.42
N GLU A 21 6.44 -0.85 10.04
CA GLU A 21 7.81 -0.36 9.90
C GLU A 21 8.31 -0.52 8.46
N GLY A 22 8.06 -1.66 7.83
CA GLY A 22 8.45 -1.90 6.44
C GLY A 22 7.77 -0.93 5.48
N MET A 23 6.50 -0.66 5.69
CA MET A 23 5.77 0.33 4.91
C MET A 23 6.36 1.72 5.09
N GLU A 24 6.59 2.14 6.33
CA GLU A 24 7.11 3.47 6.64
C GLU A 24 8.51 3.69 6.08
N LYS A 25 9.39 2.70 6.23
CA LYS A 25 10.81 2.86 5.90
C LYS A 25 11.17 2.50 4.46
N THR A 26 10.38 1.65 3.82
CA THR A 26 10.73 1.11 2.51
C THR A 26 9.69 1.42 1.43
N ALA A 27 8.47 0.90 1.57
CA ALA A 27 7.48 0.97 0.50
C ALA A 27 6.98 2.38 0.26
N VAL A 28 6.56 3.08 1.31
CA VAL A 28 6.01 4.43 1.17
C VAL A 28 7.02 5.40 0.57
N PRO A 29 8.25 5.50 1.10
CA PRO A 29 9.23 6.40 0.49
C PRO A 29 9.53 6.05 -0.97
N PHE A 30 9.65 4.77 -1.30
CA PHE A 30 9.92 4.36 -2.67
C PHE A 30 8.78 4.76 -3.62
N LEU A 31 7.56 4.44 -3.24
CA LEU A 31 6.39 4.72 -4.09
C LEU A 31 6.15 6.22 -4.22
N GLU A 32 6.38 6.99 -3.17
CA GLU A 32 6.29 8.44 -3.25
C GLU A 32 7.35 9.02 -4.21
N ASP A 33 8.54 8.46 -4.23
CA ASP A 33 9.57 8.86 -5.20
C ASP A 33 9.15 8.51 -6.64
N GLN A 34 8.29 7.51 -6.82
CA GLN A 34 7.73 7.16 -8.11
C GLN A 34 6.50 8.02 -8.48
N GLY A 35 6.15 8.96 -7.63
CA GLY A 35 5.05 9.88 -7.90
C GLY A 35 3.68 9.48 -7.34
N TRP A 36 3.58 8.35 -6.64
CA TRP A 36 2.36 8.00 -5.92
C TRP A 36 2.20 8.96 -4.75
N LYS A 37 0.96 9.31 -4.43
CA LYS A 37 0.66 10.17 -3.28
C LYS A 37 -0.16 9.39 -2.28
N LEU A 38 0.35 9.26 -1.06
CA LEU A 38 -0.38 8.57 0.00
C LEU A 38 -1.47 9.52 0.53
N ALA A 39 -2.71 9.22 0.20
CA ALA A 39 -3.86 10.04 0.62
C ALA A 39 -4.33 9.67 2.03
N GLY A 40 -4.05 8.46 2.47
CA GLY A 40 -4.38 8.03 3.82
C GLY A 40 -3.90 6.62 4.09
N ALA A 41 -3.66 6.32 5.37
CA ALA A 41 -3.28 4.98 5.79
C ALA A 41 -3.87 4.77 7.19
N PHE A 42 -4.55 3.63 7.38
CA PHE A 42 -5.34 3.39 8.59
C PHE A 42 -5.14 1.96 9.08
N VAL A 43 -5.12 1.80 10.41
CA VAL A 43 -5.16 0.49 11.04
C VAL A 43 -6.55 0.31 11.63
N GLN A 44 -7.22 -0.77 11.24
CA GLN A 44 -8.60 -1.01 11.68
C GLN A 44 -8.64 -1.35 13.17
N ARG A 45 -9.51 -0.70 13.91
CA ARG A 45 -9.64 -0.85 15.36
C ARG A 45 -10.84 -1.66 15.79
N THR A 46 -11.82 -1.84 14.92
CA THR A 46 -13.04 -2.62 15.19
C THR A 46 -13.28 -3.55 14.02
N GLY A 47 -14.13 -4.53 14.22
CA GLY A 47 -14.34 -5.55 13.22
C GLY A 47 -13.11 -6.44 13.11
N ARG A 48 -12.49 -6.47 11.96
CA ARG A 48 -11.27 -7.25 11.72
C ARG A 48 -10.04 -6.47 12.17
N LEU A 49 -9.58 -6.73 13.37
CA LEU A 49 -8.38 -6.09 13.92
C LEU A 49 -7.15 -6.52 13.11
N GLY A 50 -6.24 -5.56 12.92
CA GLY A 50 -5.00 -5.81 12.18
C GLY A 50 -5.10 -5.58 10.69
N ASN A 51 -6.29 -5.30 10.15
CA ASN A 51 -6.40 -4.86 8.76
C ASN A 51 -5.80 -3.47 8.63
N VAL A 52 -5.02 -3.27 7.55
CA VAL A 52 -4.44 -1.97 7.21
C VAL A 52 -5.05 -1.54 5.88
N ILE A 53 -5.46 -0.30 5.81
CA ILE A 53 -6.10 0.26 4.61
C ILE A 53 -5.26 1.43 4.14
N ASP A 54 -4.77 1.36 2.90
CA ASP A 54 -4.02 2.45 2.27
C ASP A 54 -4.84 3.03 1.14
N LEU A 55 -4.82 4.35 1.04
CA LEU A 55 -5.42 5.09 -0.05
C LEU A 55 -4.32 5.86 -0.76
N TRP A 56 -4.14 5.59 -2.05
CA TRP A 56 -3.12 6.24 -2.86
C TRP A 56 -3.77 6.97 -4.02
N GLU A 57 -3.19 8.10 -4.39
CA GLU A 57 -3.55 8.79 -5.62
C GLU A 57 -2.44 8.59 -6.64
N LEU A 58 -2.81 8.12 -7.83
CA LEU A 58 -1.91 7.83 -8.94
C LEU A 58 -2.38 8.63 -10.17
N ASP A 59 -1.46 8.83 -11.13
CA ASP A 59 -1.79 9.55 -12.35
C ASP A 59 -2.78 8.76 -13.23
N ASP A 60 -2.54 7.45 -13.36
CA ASP A 60 -3.35 6.56 -14.18
C ASP A 60 -3.04 5.10 -13.83
N PHE A 61 -3.68 4.15 -14.52
CA PHE A 61 -3.46 2.72 -14.27
C PHE A 61 -2.04 2.28 -14.64
N GLN A 62 -1.43 2.89 -15.64
CA GLN A 62 -0.07 2.54 -16.04
C GLN A 62 0.95 2.98 -15.00
N HIS A 63 0.67 4.07 -14.30
CA HIS A 63 1.49 4.54 -13.19
C HIS A 63 1.60 3.48 -12.08
N TYR A 64 0.49 2.76 -11.82
CA TYR A 64 0.50 1.66 -10.87
C TYR A 64 1.53 0.60 -11.28
N ASP A 65 1.45 0.14 -12.53
CA ASP A 65 2.32 -0.92 -13.02
C ASP A 65 3.79 -0.47 -13.08
N ARG A 66 4.05 0.74 -13.58
CA ARG A 66 5.42 1.28 -13.68
C ARG A 66 6.11 1.33 -12.31
N ALA A 67 5.40 1.83 -11.30
CA ALA A 67 5.98 1.97 -9.97
C ALA A 67 6.25 0.62 -9.32
N LEU A 68 5.35 -0.34 -9.47
CA LEU A 68 5.56 -1.69 -8.94
C LEU A 68 6.70 -2.41 -9.66
N GLN A 69 6.82 -2.26 -10.97
CA GLN A 69 7.94 -2.84 -11.71
C GLN A 69 9.27 -2.24 -11.24
N ALA A 70 9.31 -0.92 -11.03
CA ALA A 70 10.49 -0.26 -10.50
C ALA A 70 10.84 -0.75 -9.09
N PHE A 71 9.84 -0.97 -8.25
CA PHE A 71 10.06 -1.46 -6.89
C PHE A 71 10.60 -2.88 -6.91
N MET A 72 10.01 -3.76 -7.72
CA MET A 72 10.47 -5.15 -7.83
C MET A 72 11.90 -5.25 -8.35
N ALA A 73 12.37 -4.26 -9.10
CA ALA A 73 13.74 -4.21 -9.59
C ALA A 73 14.73 -3.53 -8.63
N ASP A 74 14.23 -2.95 -7.55
CA ASP A 74 15.06 -2.25 -6.57
C ASP A 74 15.66 -3.23 -5.55
N ASP A 75 16.87 -2.94 -5.09
CA ASP A 75 17.59 -3.80 -4.14
C ASP A 75 16.85 -4.03 -2.83
N ARG A 76 16.01 -3.07 -2.42
CA ARG A 76 15.25 -3.16 -1.17
C ARG A 76 14.05 -4.09 -1.25
N PHE A 77 13.63 -4.45 -2.47
CA PHE A 77 12.39 -5.19 -2.65
C PHE A 77 12.45 -6.60 -2.05
N ALA A 78 13.56 -7.29 -2.16
CA ALA A 78 13.67 -8.68 -1.70
C ALA A 78 13.37 -8.81 -0.20
N ALA A 79 13.94 -7.94 0.63
CA ALA A 79 13.70 -7.95 2.07
C ALA A 79 12.26 -7.53 2.40
N PHE A 80 11.74 -6.56 1.66
CA PHE A 80 10.35 -6.12 1.83
C PHE A 80 9.38 -7.24 1.48
N ALA A 81 9.59 -7.94 0.37
CA ALA A 81 8.74 -9.06 -0.06
C ALA A 81 8.78 -10.21 0.96
N ALA A 82 9.96 -10.50 1.53
CA ALA A 82 10.10 -11.51 2.57
C ALA A 82 9.29 -11.13 3.82
N MET A 83 9.31 -9.86 4.21
CA MET A 83 8.51 -9.37 5.33
C MET A 83 7.01 -9.51 5.04
N LEU A 84 6.57 -9.16 3.83
CA LEU A 84 5.17 -9.33 3.45
C LEU A 84 4.73 -10.79 3.53
N ALA A 85 5.57 -11.71 3.06
CA ALA A 85 5.26 -13.14 3.07
C ALA A 85 5.04 -13.67 4.50
N GLU A 86 5.72 -13.08 5.48
CA GLU A 86 5.60 -13.47 6.88
C GLU A 86 4.48 -12.78 7.64
N THR A 87 4.04 -11.62 7.20
CA THR A 87 3.12 -10.78 7.96
C THR A 87 1.74 -10.63 7.34
N VAL A 88 1.62 -10.68 6.02
CA VAL A 88 0.36 -10.44 5.32
C VAL A 88 -0.33 -11.75 4.98
N ILE A 89 -1.60 -11.85 5.37
CA ILE A 89 -2.44 -13.02 5.08
C ILE A 89 -3.09 -12.86 3.70
N SER A 90 -3.61 -11.67 3.42
CA SER A 90 -4.28 -11.39 2.15
C SER A 90 -4.18 -9.91 1.80
N GLU A 91 -4.29 -9.62 0.52
CA GLU A 91 -4.28 -8.25 0.01
C GLU A 91 -5.39 -8.10 -1.02
N THR A 92 -6.17 -7.03 -0.89
CA THR A 92 -7.21 -6.67 -1.85
C THR A 92 -6.90 -5.29 -2.40
N VAL A 93 -6.83 -5.18 -3.71
CA VAL A 93 -6.49 -3.94 -4.41
C VAL A 93 -7.66 -3.53 -5.29
N VAL A 94 -8.15 -2.32 -5.10
CA VAL A 94 -9.28 -1.79 -5.85
C VAL A 94 -8.92 -0.42 -6.41
N PHE A 95 -9.16 -0.21 -7.70
CA PHE A 95 -9.08 1.12 -8.29
C PHE A 95 -10.45 1.78 -8.21
N ALA A 96 -10.47 3.06 -7.90
CA ALA A 96 -11.70 3.83 -7.75
C ALA A 96 -11.51 5.25 -8.26
N ASP A 97 -12.62 5.85 -8.68
CA ASP A 97 -12.67 7.27 -8.99
C ASP A 97 -13.20 8.01 -7.78
N LYS A 98 -12.77 9.27 -7.65
CA LYS A 98 -13.27 10.13 -6.59
C LYS A 98 -14.75 10.40 -6.81
N ALA A 99 -15.56 10.21 -5.77
CA ALA A 99 -16.98 10.50 -5.85
C ALA A 99 -17.22 12.00 -6.01
N SER A 100 -18.33 12.35 -6.67
CA SER A 100 -18.64 13.76 -6.97
C SER A 100 -18.76 14.64 -5.72
N TYR A 101 -19.14 14.05 -4.58
CA TYR A 101 -19.29 14.80 -3.33
C TYR A 101 -17.99 14.86 -2.50
N ALA A 102 -16.93 14.18 -2.92
CA ALA A 102 -15.66 14.20 -2.19
C ALA A 102 -14.88 15.47 -2.50
N ARG A 103 -14.19 15.99 -1.48
CA ARG A 103 -13.47 17.25 -1.58
C ARG A 103 -11.97 17.10 -1.55
#